data_35aa9be33573360e43c5446158ce12e8
#
_entry.id   35aa9be33573360e43c5446158ce12e8
#
_cell.length_a   1.000
_cell.length_b   1.000
_cell.length_c   1.000
_cell.angle_alpha   90.00
_cell.angle_beta   90.00
_cell.angle_gamma   90.00
#
_symmetry.space_group_name_H-M   'P 1'
#
loop_
_entity.id
_entity.type
_entity.pdbx_description
1 polymer ?
#
loop_
_entity_poly.entity_id
_entity_poly.type
_entity_poly.pdbx_seq_one_letter_code
_entity_poly.pdbx_strand_id
1 'polypeptide(L)'
;MTLEELQTEITEIDFETVDKAAATLASAFANDPTTLIALPDPDKRANLAPIIAYDLKLEMLSGGKVYATSPECEGVACWHKSGIKTTWANKLRAGLLRLPSYGGAHYLQFSRDEGRFYERLRKQYAPKHYMYLALLGVDP
;
A
#
# COMPACT_ATOMS: atom_id res chain seq x y z
N MET A 1 -25.25 -3.30 -16.69
CA MET A 1 -23.78 -3.47 -16.68
C MET A 1 -23.45 -4.96 -16.65
N THR A 2 -22.72 -5.44 -17.64
CA THR A 2 -22.27 -6.83 -17.71
C THR A 2 -20.95 -7.01 -16.98
N LEU A 3 -20.57 -8.28 -16.67
CA LEU A 3 -19.25 -8.57 -16.08
C LEU A 3 -18.08 -8.15 -16.99
N GLU A 4 -18.28 -8.20 -18.31
CA GLU A 4 -17.29 -7.74 -19.29
C GLU A 4 -17.14 -6.20 -19.28
N GLU A 5 -18.23 -5.46 -19.13
CA GLU A 5 -18.20 -4.00 -18.98
C GLU A 5 -17.50 -3.58 -17.68
N LEU A 6 -17.74 -4.29 -16.56
CA LEU A 6 -17.03 -4.09 -15.31
C LEU A 6 -15.54 -4.38 -15.42
N GLN A 7 -15.15 -5.42 -16.16
CA GLN A 7 -13.74 -5.77 -16.37
C GLN A 7 -12.99 -4.75 -17.24
N THR A 8 -13.69 -4.03 -18.14
CA THR A 8 -13.08 -3.00 -19.00
C THR A 8 -12.85 -1.67 -18.28
N GLU A 9 -13.49 -1.44 -17.15
CA GLU A 9 -13.32 -0.21 -16.35
C GLU A 9 -12.19 -0.29 -15.32
N ILE A 10 -11.84 -1.50 -14.85
CA ILE A 10 -10.76 -1.69 -13.87
C ILE A 10 -9.41 -1.51 -14.54
N THR A 11 -8.61 -0.63 -13.97
CA THR A 11 -7.26 -0.31 -14.44
C THR A 11 -6.21 -0.94 -13.53
N GLU A 12 -5.28 -1.72 -14.09
CA GLU A 12 -4.10 -2.17 -13.34
C GLU A 12 -3.09 -1.01 -13.25
N ILE A 13 -2.61 -0.75 -12.03
CA ILE A 13 -1.66 0.31 -11.74
C ILE A 13 -0.23 -0.20 -11.98
N ASP A 14 0.60 0.65 -12.59
CA ASP A 14 2.02 0.44 -12.82
C ASP A 14 2.88 1.54 -12.17
N PHE A 15 4.19 1.53 -12.43
CA PHE A 15 5.11 2.53 -11.87
C PHE A 15 4.88 3.96 -12.39
N GLU A 16 4.26 4.13 -13.54
CA GLU A 16 3.95 5.45 -14.10
C GLU A 16 2.69 6.06 -13.46
N THR A 17 1.76 5.21 -13.02
CA THR A 17 0.46 5.62 -12.48
C THR A 17 0.35 5.49 -10.96
N VAL A 18 1.36 4.89 -10.30
CA VAL A 18 1.33 4.60 -8.85
C VAL A 18 1.17 5.83 -7.97
N ASP A 19 1.73 6.96 -8.35
CA ASP A 19 1.66 8.17 -7.53
C ASP A 19 0.22 8.70 -7.44
N LYS A 20 -0.55 8.57 -8.51
CA LYS A 20 -1.98 8.93 -8.54
C LYS A 20 -2.80 8.01 -7.61
N ALA A 21 -2.57 6.72 -7.68
CA ALA A 21 -3.19 5.74 -6.78
C ALA A 21 -2.81 5.99 -5.31
N ALA A 22 -1.54 6.30 -5.04
CA ALA A 22 -1.07 6.62 -3.70
C ALA A 22 -1.70 7.90 -3.15
N ALA A 23 -1.93 8.91 -3.97
CA ALA A 23 -2.61 10.14 -3.57
C ALA A 23 -4.06 9.88 -3.13
N THR A 24 -4.78 9.04 -3.86
CA THR A 24 -6.15 8.63 -3.49
C THR A 24 -6.17 7.90 -2.14
N LEU A 25 -5.28 6.93 -1.94
CA LEU A 25 -5.17 6.20 -0.68
C LEU A 25 -4.74 7.12 0.48
N ALA A 26 -3.84 8.06 0.23
CA ALA A 26 -3.42 9.04 1.23
C ALA A 26 -4.58 9.93 1.69
N SER A 27 -5.42 10.38 0.76
CA SER A 27 -6.64 11.13 1.09
C SER A 27 -7.62 10.28 1.90
N ALA A 28 -7.83 9.03 1.50
CA ALA A 28 -8.74 8.10 2.20
C ALA A 28 -8.27 7.79 3.63
N PHE A 29 -6.96 7.68 3.86
CA PHE A 29 -6.37 7.32 5.15
C PHE A 29 -5.86 8.49 5.98
N ALA A 30 -6.04 9.73 5.53
CA ALA A 30 -5.49 10.92 6.20
C ALA A 30 -5.89 11.04 7.69
N ASN A 31 -7.09 10.63 8.04
CA ASN A 31 -7.63 10.66 9.40
C ASN A 31 -7.83 9.27 10.01
N ASP A 32 -7.30 8.24 9.39
CA ASP A 32 -7.37 6.89 9.94
C ASP A 32 -6.58 6.80 11.25
N PRO A 33 -7.13 6.15 12.31
CA PRO A 33 -6.45 6.02 13.60
C PRO A 33 -5.05 5.45 13.51
N THR A 34 -4.83 4.44 12.65
CA THR A 34 -3.51 3.84 12.45
C THR A 34 -2.53 4.85 11.87
N THR A 35 -2.95 5.65 10.90
CA THR A 35 -2.13 6.73 10.32
C THR A 35 -1.75 7.77 11.38
N LEU A 36 -2.70 8.18 12.23
CA LEU A 36 -2.44 9.15 13.29
C LEU A 36 -1.46 8.63 14.35
N ILE A 37 -1.48 7.33 14.63
CA ILE A 37 -0.54 6.69 15.55
C ILE A 37 0.84 6.54 14.90
N ALA A 38 0.89 6.12 13.62
CA ALA A 38 2.14 5.93 12.89
C ALA A 38 2.87 7.24 12.60
N LEU A 39 2.12 8.30 12.32
CA LEU A 39 2.60 9.63 11.95
C LEU A 39 1.94 10.70 12.84
N PRO A 40 2.30 10.79 14.14
CA PRO A 40 1.70 11.76 15.04
C PRO A 40 2.05 13.21 14.71
N ASP A 41 3.20 13.45 14.06
CA ASP A 41 3.62 14.76 13.60
C ASP A 41 2.85 15.16 12.31
N PRO A 42 2.06 16.27 12.32
CA PRO A 42 1.34 16.73 11.13
C PRO A 42 2.22 16.99 9.92
N ASP A 43 3.45 17.47 10.13
CA ASP A 43 4.39 17.74 9.03
C ASP A 43 4.83 16.43 8.34
N LYS A 44 4.96 15.34 9.10
CA LYS A 44 5.27 14.03 8.56
C LYS A 44 4.05 13.37 7.91
N ARG A 45 2.84 13.61 8.41
CA ARG A 45 1.60 13.14 7.75
C ARG A 45 1.41 13.73 6.36
N ALA A 46 1.95 14.90 6.07
CA ALA A 46 1.97 15.46 4.72
C ALA A 46 2.73 14.57 3.71
N ASN A 47 3.57 13.65 4.19
CA ASN A 47 4.31 12.69 3.38
C ASN A 47 3.59 11.33 3.23
N LEU A 48 2.34 11.22 3.61
CA LEU A 48 1.61 9.95 3.55
C LEU A 48 1.53 9.39 2.12
N ALA A 49 1.30 10.22 1.11
CA ALA A 49 1.26 9.78 -0.28
C ALA A 49 2.60 9.17 -0.77
N PRO A 50 3.77 9.78 -0.57
CA PRO A 50 5.05 9.14 -0.88
C PRO A 50 5.30 7.83 -0.11
N ILE A 51 4.87 7.75 1.15
CA ILE A 51 4.97 6.52 1.95
C ILE A 51 4.12 5.41 1.34
N ILE A 52 2.87 5.69 1.02
CA ILE A 52 1.97 4.72 0.37
C ILE A 52 2.49 4.34 -1.02
N ALA A 53 3.03 5.29 -1.78
CA ALA A 53 3.65 4.99 -3.08
C ALA A 53 4.81 3.98 -2.94
N TYR A 54 5.62 4.11 -1.90
CA TYR A 54 6.64 3.11 -1.58
C TYR A 54 6.02 1.73 -1.33
N ASP A 55 4.98 1.65 -0.51
CA ASP A 55 4.32 0.38 -0.19
C ASP A 55 3.71 -0.27 -1.45
N LEU A 56 3.03 0.50 -2.29
CA LEU A 56 2.46 0.01 -3.54
C LEU A 56 3.53 -0.48 -4.53
N LYS A 57 4.63 0.27 -4.68
CA LYS A 57 5.76 -0.14 -5.53
C LYS A 57 6.39 -1.43 -5.03
N LEU A 58 6.59 -1.54 -3.71
CA LEU A 58 7.15 -2.74 -3.10
C LEU A 58 6.25 -3.94 -3.33
N GLU A 59 4.95 -3.78 -3.17
CA GLU A 59 3.96 -4.83 -3.42
C GLU A 59 3.99 -5.30 -4.88
N MET A 60 3.97 -4.36 -5.84
CA MET A 60 4.04 -4.69 -7.27
C MET A 60 5.36 -5.39 -7.66
N LEU A 61 6.50 -4.94 -7.14
CA LEU A 61 7.80 -5.57 -7.37
C LEU A 61 7.89 -6.97 -6.77
N SER A 62 7.16 -7.22 -5.70
CA SER A 62 7.13 -8.50 -4.99
C SER A 62 6.10 -9.49 -5.54
N GLY A 63 5.32 -9.10 -6.55
CA GLY A 63 4.33 -9.97 -7.20
C GLY A 63 2.87 -9.73 -6.79
N GLY A 64 2.60 -8.74 -5.96
CA GLY A 64 1.25 -8.26 -5.68
C GLY A 64 0.68 -7.44 -6.83
N LYS A 65 -0.58 -7.06 -6.73
CA LYS A 65 -1.31 -6.32 -7.75
C LYS A 65 -2.04 -5.13 -7.14
N VAL A 66 -2.03 -4.03 -7.88
CA VAL A 66 -2.77 -2.82 -7.53
C VAL A 66 -3.73 -2.51 -8.66
N TYR A 67 -4.99 -2.31 -8.32
CA TYR A 67 -6.05 -1.98 -9.26
C TYR A 67 -6.74 -0.68 -8.86
N ALA A 68 -7.20 0.06 -9.86
CA ALA A 68 -8.03 1.24 -9.67
C ALA A 68 -9.37 1.08 -10.39
N THR A 69 -10.38 1.80 -9.94
CA THR A 69 -11.71 1.82 -10.54
C THR A 69 -11.71 2.39 -11.97
N SER A 70 -10.77 3.28 -12.26
CA SER A 70 -10.57 3.89 -13.58
C SER A 70 -9.15 4.45 -13.67
N PRO A 71 -8.71 4.96 -14.83
CA PRO A 71 -7.44 5.71 -14.95
C PRO A 71 -7.36 6.95 -14.03
N GLU A 72 -8.50 7.45 -13.56
CA GLU A 72 -8.56 8.59 -12.62
C GLU A 72 -8.32 8.18 -11.17
N CYS A 73 -8.29 6.87 -10.87
CA CYS A 73 -7.97 6.30 -9.55
C CYS A 73 -8.90 6.77 -8.42
N GLU A 74 -10.20 6.89 -8.65
CA GLU A 74 -11.15 7.30 -7.60
C GLU A 74 -11.25 6.26 -6.47
N GLY A 75 -11.05 4.99 -6.79
CA GLY A 75 -10.91 3.90 -5.84
C GLY A 75 -9.69 3.05 -6.17
N VAL A 76 -8.98 2.61 -5.16
CA VAL A 76 -7.74 1.82 -5.30
C VAL A 76 -7.77 0.62 -4.37
N ALA A 77 -7.42 -0.55 -4.89
CA ALA A 77 -7.28 -1.80 -4.15
C ALA A 77 -5.89 -2.41 -4.38
N CYS A 78 -5.19 -2.71 -3.28
CA CYS A 78 -3.90 -3.38 -3.31
C CYS A 78 -4.03 -4.81 -2.80
N TRP A 79 -3.63 -5.78 -3.61
CA TRP A 79 -3.74 -7.20 -3.32
C TRP A 79 -2.38 -7.83 -3.10
N HIS A 80 -2.26 -8.58 -2.00
CA HIS A 80 -1.08 -9.36 -1.66
C HIS A 80 -1.37 -10.85 -1.79
N LYS A 81 -0.39 -11.59 -2.34
CA LYS A 81 -0.46 -13.05 -2.47
C LYS A 81 0.47 -13.71 -1.45
N SER A 82 0.00 -14.81 -0.83
CA SER A 82 0.83 -15.60 0.07
C SER A 82 2.08 -16.17 -0.63
N GLY A 83 3.16 -16.36 0.14
CA GLY A 83 4.42 -16.91 -0.38
C GLY A 83 5.32 -15.90 -1.08
N ILE A 84 4.88 -14.65 -1.23
CA ILE A 84 5.72 -13.56 -1.74
C ILE A 84 6.77 -13.19 -0.70
N LYS A 85 8.03 -13.18 -1.11
CA LYS A 85 9.14 -12.70 -0.29
C LYS A 85 9.65 -11.37 -0.83
N THR A 86 9.69 -10.37 0.03
CA THR A 86 10.28 -9.08 -0.30
C THR A 86 11.80 -9.15 -0.21
N THR A 87 12.48 -8.78 -1.30
CA THR A 87 13.95 -8.74 -1.36
C THR A 87 14.48 -7.34 -1.05
N TRP A 88 15.73 -7.25 -0.63
CA TRP A 88 16.41 -5.96 -0.47
C TRP A 88 16.50 -5.17 -1.77
N ALA A 89 16.72 -5.85 -2.90
CA ALA A 89 16.73 -5.22 -4.22
C ALA A 89 15.38 -4.56 -4.53
N ASN A 90 14.26 -5.22 -4.23
CA ASN A 90 12.92 -4.66 -4.43
C ASN A 90 12.66 -3.48 -3.49
N LYS A 91 13.08 -3.55 -2.24
CA LYS A 91 12.98 -2.43 -1.29
C LYS A 91 13.74 -1.19 -1.79
N LEU A 92 14.95 -1.37 -2.27
CA LEU A 92 15.74 -0.27 -2.83
C LEU A 92 15.10 0.32 -4.08
N ARG A 93 14.60 -0.52 -4.98
CA ARG A 93 13.89 -0.08 -6.19
C ARG A 93 12.57 0.65 -5.87
N ALA A 94 11.89 0.24 -4.81
CA ALA A 94 10.67 0.91 -4.34
C ALA A 94 10.94 2.28 -3.69
N GLY A 95 12.18 2.57 -3.30
CA GLY A 95 12.57 3.85 -2.73
C GLY A 95 12.88 3.83 -1.23
N LEU A 96 13.35 2.69 -0.71
CA LEU A 96 13.65 2.52 0.73
C LEU A 96 14.51 3.64 1.31
N LEU A 97 15.49 4.15 0.56
CA LEU A 97 16.42 5.17 1.05
C LEU A 97 15.76 6.52 1.36
N ARG A 98 14.61 6.78 0.76
CA ARG A 98 13.83 8.00 1.00
C ARG A 98 12.83 7.87 2.15
N LEU A 99 12.46 6.65 2.50
CA LEU A 99 11.42 6.38 3.48
C LEU A 99 11.71 7.01 4.86
N PRO A 100 12.94 6.97 5.40
CA PRO A 100 13.26 7.62 6.67
C PRO A 100 13.00 9.14 6.67
N SER A 101 13.24 9.81 5.55
CA SER A 101 13.00 11.25 5.42
C SER A 101 11.50 11.59 5.41
N TYR A 102 10.64 10.67 4.95
CA TYR A 102 9.20 10.87 4.93
C TYR A 102 8.54 10.67 6.29
N GLY A 103 8.84 9.56 6.96
CA GLY A 103 8.15 9.16 8.18
C GLY A 103 8.91 9.37 9.49
N GLY A 104 10.24 9.39 9.41
CA GLY A 104 11.12 9.46 10.58
C GLY A 104 11.23 8.15 11.35
N ALA A 105 11.98 8.19 12.47
CA ALA A 105 12.28 7.00 13.26
C ALA A 105 11.05 6.35 13.89
N HIS A 106 10.10 7.14 14.35
CA HIS A 106 8.86 6.64 14.95
C HIS A 106 8.03 5.82 13.94
N TYR A 107 7.86 6.34 12.73
CA TYR A 107 7.17 5.62 11.66
C TYR A 107 7.86 4.31 11.31
N LEU A 108 9.18 4.31 11.16
CA LEU A 108 9.93 3.11 10.82
C LEU A 108 9.81 2.03 11.90
N GLN A 109 9.83 2.42 13.17
CA GLN A 109 9.63 1.50 14.29
C GLN A 109 8.21 0.95 14.31
N PHE A 110 7.20 1.82 14.16
CA PHE A 110 5.80 1.43 14.10
C PHE A 110 5.54 0.46 12.94
N SER A 111 5.98 0.79 11.74
CA SER A 111 5.81 -0.04 10.54
C SER A 111 6.45 -1.43 10.69
N ARG A 112 7.62 -1.50 11.33
CA ARG A 112 8.30 -2.77 11.63
C ARG A 112 7.49 -3.62 12.60
N ASP A 113 7.01 -3.03 13.68
CA ASP A 113 6.27 -3.72 14.74
C ASP A 113 4.90 -4.18 14.22
N GLU A 114 4.20 -3.35 13.47
CA GLU A 114 2.95 -3.68 12.79
C GLU A 114 3.15 -4.84 11.81
N GLY A 115 4.17 -4.78 10.98
CA GLY A 115 4.48 -5.84 10.03
C GLY A 115 4.74 -7.18 10.71
N ARG A 116 5.48 -7.20 11.82
CA ARG A 116 5.73 -8.41 12.62
C ARG A 116 4.45 -8.94 13.27
N PHE A 117 3.58 -8.06 13.74
CA PHE A 117 2.31 -8.43 14.34
C PHE A 117 1.40 -9.13 13.31
N TYR A 118 1.19 -8.53 12.14
CA TYR A 118 0.39 -9.13 11.09
C TYR A 118 1.00 -10.40 10.52
N GLU A 119 2.31 -10.50 10.41
CA GLU A 119 2.97 -11.73 9.99
C GLU A 119 2.70 -12.89 10.95
N ARG A 120 2.75 -12.64 12.26
CA ARG A 120 2.40 -13.65 13.28
C ARG A 120 0.95 -14.09 13.16
N LEU A 121 0.01 -13.15 12.99
CA LEU A 121 -1.41 -13.47 12.80
C LEU A 121 -1.63 -14.32 11.55
N ARG A 122 -1.01 -13.96 10.44
CA ARG A 122 -1.12 -14.73 9.20
C ARG A 122 -0.57 -16.14 9.35
N LYS A 123 0.58 -16.31 10.01
CA LYS A 123 1.15 -17.65 10.26
C LYS A 123 0.25 -18.51 11.13
N GLN A 124 -0.49 -17.91 12.06
CA GLN A 124 -1.34 -18.64 13.01
C GLN A 124 -2.71 -18.96 12.43
N TYR A 125 -3.31 -18.07 11.65
CA TYR A 125 -4.72 -18.16 11.26
C TYR A 125 -4.97 -18.27 9.76
N ALA A 126 -4.06 -17.83 8.90
CA ALA A 126 -4.26 -17.90 7.47
C ALA A 126 -4.01 -19.31 6.91
N PRO A 127 -4.74 -19.74 5.87
CA PRO A 127 -4.45 -20.98 5.17
C PRO A 127 -3.09 -20.91 4.47
N LYS A 128 -2.57 -22.06 4.02
CA LYS A 128 -1.25 -22.15 3.37
C LYS A 128 -1.16 -21.26 2.10
N HIS A 129 -2.25 -21.20 1.34
CA HIS A 129 -2.37 -20.37 0.14
C HIS A 129 -3.53 -19.39 0.31
N TYR A 130 -3.28 -18.11 0.17
CA TYR A 130 -4.28 -17.06 0.30
C TYR A 130 -3.90 -15.82 -0.51
N MET A 131 -4.91 -15.04 -0.81
CA MET A 131 -4.76 -13.64 -1.20
C MET A 131 -5.47 -12.78 -0.17
N TYR A 132 -4.94 -11.61 0.14
CA TYR A 132 -5.63 -10.67 0.99
C TYR A 132 -5.58 -9.25 0.43
N LEU A 133 -6.61 -8.51 0.74
CA LEU A 133 -6.71 -7.10 0.41
C LEU A 133 -5.88 -6.31 1.43
N ALA A 134 -4.72 -5.84 0.99
CA ALA A 134 -3.78 -5.13 1.85
C ALA A 134 -4.21 -3.69 2.11
N LEU A 135 -4.68 -3.00 1.07
CA LEU A 135 -5.17 -1.62 1.14
C LEU A 135 -6.42 -1.48 0.25
N LEU A 136 -7.40 -0.76 0.75
CA LEU A 136 -8.59 -0.36 -0.01
C LEU A 136 -8.97 1.06 0.40
N GLY A 137 -9.05 1.94 -0.56
CA GLY A 137 -9.46 3.31 -0.32
C GLY A 137 -10.19 3.90 -1.51
N VAL A 138 -11.08 4.83 -1.21
CA VAL A 138 -11.86 5.59 -2.19
C VAL A 138 -11.63 7.07 -1.90
N ASP A 139 -11.56 7.87 -2.95
CA ASP A 139 -11.45 9.32 -2.82
C ASP A 139 -12.67 9.86 -2.06
N PRO A 140 -12.47 10.59 -0.95
CA PRO A 140 -13.57 11.06 -0.10
C PRO A 140 -14.46 12.12 -0.76
#